data_a5ab4f2e3a04fcfbd725935fad2c2212
#
_entry.id   a5ab4f2e3a04fcfbd725935fad2c2212
#
_cell.length_a   1.000
_cell.length_b   1.000
_cell.length_c   1.000
_cell.angle_alpha   90.00
_cell.angle_beta   90.00
_cell.angle_gamma   90.00
#
_symmetry.space_group_name_H-M   'P 1'
#
loop_
_entity.id
_entity.type
_entity.pdbx_description
1 polymer ?
#
loop_
_entity_poly.entity_id
_entity_poly.type
_entity_poly.pdbx_seq_one_letter_code
_entity_poly.pdbx_strand_id
1 'polypeptide(L)'
;AVTVDISEPEECEKLIASVRAIYGPVDVLVNNAALTYFIPVKDYPMNRWLRSWAVNFHAPFQLSKLALEDMTPRKSGAIVNISSSAAIGPGRGPYAGTALLYRGSTCYGAEKAALERLTQGLAAEVFEYGVSVACVSPSLVVPTAGTVHHKLVSGLDDPRGEPPSLMAKAALLLATEPLEKITGRVTYSQQILKEFGWIDDAKGVGVDPAMPGTGYSRI
;
A
#
# COMPACT_ATOMS: atom_id res chain seq x y z
N ALA A 1 6.88 -6.71 20.10
CA ALA A 1 7.43 -6.53 18.75
C ALA A 1 8.25 -7.77 18.35
N VAL A 2 8.17 -8.17 17.07
CA VAL A 2 8.96 -9.27 16.48
C VAL A 2 9.80 -8.67 15.37
N THR A 3 11.12 -8.88 15.41
CA THR A 3 12.04 -8.41 14.38
C THR A 3 12.22 -9.50 13.33
N VAL A 4 11.91 -9.21 12.07
CA VAL A 4 12.01 -10.13 10.93
C VAL A 4 12.45 -9.39 9.67
N ASP A 5 13.09 -10.09 8.74
CA ASP A 5 13.31 -9.63 7.36
C ASP A 5 12.24 -10.28 6.47
N ILE A 6 11.22 -9.52 6.10
CA ILE A 6 10.11 -10.03 5.28
C ILE A 6 10.51 -10.35 3.83
N SER A 7 11.74 -10.04 3.40
CA SER A 7 12.24 -10.52 2.10
C SER A 7 12.50 -12.04 2.08
N GLU A 8 12.53 -12.66 3.26
CA GLU A 8 12.77 -14.09 3.44
C GLU A 8 11.44 -14.79 3.79
N PRO A 9 10.99 -15.75 2.96
CA PRO A 9 9.69 -16.43 3.16
C PRO A 9 9.53 -17.06 4.54
N GLU A 10 10.57 -17.70 5.06
CA GLU A 10 10.56 -18.37 6.37
C GLU A 10 10.39 -17.39 7.53
N GLU A 11 10.88 -16.14 7.38
CA GLU A 11 10.69 -15.10 8.38
C GLU A 11 9.25 -14.57 8.36
N CYS A 12 8.56 -14.56 7.22
CA CYS A 12 7.12 -14.27 7.16
C CYS A 12 6.29 -15.32 7.92
N GLU A 13 6.61 -16.61 7.74
CA GLU A 13 5.97 -17.71 8.49
C GLU A 13 6.21 -17.59 10.00
N LYS A 14 7.46 -17.35 10.38
CA LYS A 14 7.86 -17.13 11.77
C LYS A 14 7.15 -15.92 12.41
N LEU A 15 6.97 -14.84 11.65
CA LEU A 15 6.23 -13.67 12.12
C LEU A 15 4.79 -14.03 12.49
N ILE A 16 4.06 -14.66 11.58
CA ILE A 16 2.67 -15.04 11.81
C ILE A 16 2.56 -16.07 12.94
N ALA A 17 3.44 -17.07 12.98
CA ALA A 17 3.49 -18.05 14.07
C ALA A 17 3.73 -17.38 15.42
N SER A 18 4.63 -16.39 15.49
CA SER A 18 4.91 -15.64 16.71
C SER A 18 3.71 -14.80 17.17
N VAL A 19 3.01 -14.15 16.21
CA VAL A 19 1.78 -13.39 16.54
C VAL A 19 0.70 -14.33 17.07
N ARG A 20 0.47 -15.46 16.43
CA ARG A 20 -0.51 -16.46 16.86
C ARG A 20 -0.23 -16.99 18.26
N ALA A 21 1.04 -17.23 18.59
CA ALA A 21 1.44 -17.74 19.90
C ALA A 21 1.22 -16.71 21.03
N ILE A 22 1.32 -15.41 20.74
CA ILE A 22 1.25 -14.35 21.74
C ILE A 22 -0.17 -13.77 21.86
N TYR A 23 -0.86 -13.57 20.74
CA TYR A 23 -2.10 -12.81 20.66
C TYR A 23 -3.29 -13.61 20.12
N GLY A 24 -3.05 -14.82 19.61
CA GLY A 24 -4.06 -15.60 18.90
C GLY A 24 -4.13 -15.29 17.41
N PRO A 25 -5.24 -15.67 16.76
CA PRO A 25 -5.41 -15.52 15.31
C PRO A 25 -5.30 -14.06 14.85
N VAL A 26 -4.83 -13.87 13.62
CA VAL A 26 -4.71 -12.54 13.02
C VAL A 26 -6.09 -12.02 12.61
N ASP A 27 -6.50 -10.87 13.12
CA ASP A 27 -7.74 -10.18 12.74
C ASP A 27 -7.53 -9.14 11.65
N VAL A 28 -6.40 -8.42 11.72
CA VAL A 28 -6.05 -7.35 10.78
C VAL A 28 -4.59 -7.50 10.36
N LEU A 29 -4.35 -7.50 9.05
CA LEU A 29 -3.01 -7.43 8.46
C LEU A 29 -2.84 -6.10 7.74
N VAL A 30 -1.80 -5.32 8.12
CA VAL A 30 -1.41 -4.12 7.39
C VAL A 30 -0.05 -4.34 6.73
N ASN A 31 -0.03 -4.52 5.42
CA ASN A 31 1.19 -4.63 4.62
C ASN A 31 1.75 -3.23 4.35
N ASN A 32 2.49 -2.69 5.33
CA ASN A 32 3.05 -1.34 5.29
C ASN A 32 4.52 -1.30 4.94
N ALA A 33 5.30 -2.30 5.29
CA ALA A 33 6.74 -2.34 5.02
C ALA A 33 7.03 -2.23 3.52
N ALA A 34 8.00 -1.40 3.15
CA ALA A 34 8.36 -1.18 1.77
C ALA A 34 9.84 -0.85 1.61
N LEU A 35 10.35 -1.12 0.42
CA LEU A 35 11.72 -0.85 0.02
C LEU A 35 11.73 -0.22 -1.37
N THR A 36 12.56 0.81 -1.57
CA THR A 36 12.78 1.40 -2.89
C THR A 36 14.20 1.91 -3.04
N TYR A 37 14.71 1.93 -4.27
CA TYR A 37 16.06 2.41 -4.58
C TYR A 37 16.06 3.62 -5.52
N PHE A 38 15.00 3.91 -6.24
CA PHE A 38 14.88 4.97 -7.24
C PHE A 38 16.03 5.00 -8.26
N ILE A 39 16.30 3.85 -8.85
CA ILE A 39 17.36 3.67 -9.85
C ILE A 39 16.71 3.50 -11.24
N PRO A 40 17.19 4.19 -12.29
CA PRO A 40 16.72 3.95 -13.66
C PRO A 40 16.90 2.49 -14.10
N VAL A 41 15.96 1.95 -14.86
CA VAL A 41 15.93 0.52 -15.25
C VAL A 41 17.25 0.08 -15.89
N LYS A 42 17.86 0.90 -16.75
CA LYS A 42 19.13 0.57 -17.42
C LYS A 42 20.31 0.35 -16.46
N ASP A 43 20.25 0.96 -15.27
CA ASP A 43 21.30 0.92 -14.25
C ASP A 43 20.90 0.08 -13.02
N TYR A 44 19.71 -0.56 -13.06
CA TYR A 44 19.15 -1.24 -11.89
C TYR A 44 19.82 -2.59 -11.64
N PRO A 45 20.52 -2.78 -10.51
CA PRO A 45 21.16 -4.08 -10.19
C PRO A 45 20.10 -5.16 -9.94
N MET A 46 20.28 -6.36 -10.53
CA MET A 46 19.34 -7.46 -10.40
C MET A 46 19.10 -7.92 -8.96
N ASN A 47 20.14 -7.93 -8.11
CA ASN A 47 19.97 -8.26 -6.70
C ASN A 47 19.07 -7.28 -5.95
N ARG A 48 19.11 -5.98 -6.27
CA ARG A 48 18.19 -4.97 -5.72
C ARG A 48 16.78 -5.12 -6.27
N TRP A 49 16.64 -5.45 -7.54
CA TRP A 49 15.36 -5.76 -8.16
C TRP A 49 14.67 -6.94 -7.43
N LEU A 50 15.36 -8.06 -7.29
CA LEU A 50 14.82 -9.25 -6.63
C LEU A 50 14.44 -8.96 -5.17
N ARG A 51 15.30 -8.24 -4.42
CA ARG A 51 15.02 -7.87 -3.04
C ARG A 51 13.83 -6.92 -2.92
N SER A 52 13.71 -5.96 -3.82
CA SER A 52 12.59 -5.01 -3.85
C SER A 52 11.26 -5.73 -4.09
N TRP A 53 11.21 -6.64 -5.06
CA TRP A 53 10.03 -7.49 -5.30
C TRP A 53 9.70 -8.40 -4.11
N ALA A 54 10.72 -8.98 -3.48
CA ALA A 54 10.52 -9.80 -2.29
C ALA A 54 9.80 -9.03 -1.18
N VAL A 55 10.24 -7.81 -0.88
CA VAL A 55 9.64 -6.97 0.16
C VAL A 55 8.28 -6.39 -0.26
N ASN A 56 8.18 -5.81 -1.48
CA ASN A 56 7.02 -5.00 -1.85
C ASN A 56 5.84 -5.80 -2.41
N PHE A 57 6.07 -7.05 -2.85
CA PHE A 57 5.04 -7.87 -3.47
C PHE A 57 4.96 -9.30 -2.92
N HIS A 58 6.08 -10.05 -2.87
CA HIS A 58 6.04 -11.44 -2.43
C HIS A 58 5.67 -11.54 -0.94
N ALA A 59 6.23 -10.70 -0.07
CA ALA A 59 5.88 -10.68 1.35
C ALA A 59 4.40 -10.32 1.59
N PRO A 60 3.83 -9.23 1.02
CA PRO A 60 2.39 -8.98 1.09
C PRO A 60 1.52 -10.15 0.62
N PHE A 61 1.89 -10.83 -0.47
CA PHE A 61 1.18 -12.02 -0.94
C PHE A 61 1.23 -13.13 0.10
N GLN A 62 2.44 -13.47 0.59
CA GLN A 62 2.64 -14.57 1.54
C GLN A 62 1.98 -14.28 2.89
N LEU A 63 2.16 -13.08 3.45
CA LEU A 63 1.53 -12.67 4.71
C LEU A 63 0.00 -12.68 4.59
N SER A 64 -0.55 -12.24 3.46
CA SER A 64 -1.98 -12.32 3.20
C SER A 64 -2.46 -13.77 3.16
N LYS A 65 -1.76 -14.65 2.45
CA LYS A 65 -2.06 -16.09 2.41
C LYS A 65 -2.09 -16.70 3.81
N LEU A 66 -1.08 -16.43 4.63
CA LEU A 66 -0.99 -16.93 6.02
C LEU A 66 -2.10 -16.33 6.90
N ALA A 67 -2.40 -15.03 6.80
CA ALA A 67 -3.49 -14.42 7.58
C ALA A 67 -4.86 -14.98 7.22
N LEU A 68 -5.09 -15.33 5.96
CA LEU A 68 -6.34 -15.94 5.50
C LEU A 68 -6.62 -17.32 6.11
N GLU A 69 -5.61 -18.06 6.57
CA GLU A 69 -5.81 -19.30 7.32
C GLU A 69 -6.58 -19.06 8.63
N ASP A 70 -6.40 -17.88 9.24
CA ASP A 70 -7.13 -17.46 10.43
C ASP A 70 -8.47 -16.80 10.10
N MET A 71 -8.51 -15.98 9.07
CA MET A 71 -9.65 -15.11 8.75
C MET A 71 -10.81 -15.87 8.09
N THR A 72 -10.53 -16.74 7.12
CA THR A 72 -11.57 -17.42 6.33
C THR A 72 -12.44 -18.37 7.16
N PRO A 73 -11.92 -19.20 8.08
CA PRO A 73 -12.76 -20.05 8.93
C PRO A 73 -13.66 -19.27 9.89
N ARG A 74 -13.18 -18.07 10.33
CA ARG A 74 -13.93 -17.20 11.24
C ARG A 74 -14.91 -16.28 10.51
N LYS A 75 -14.84 -16.23 9.18
CA LYS A 75 -15.60 -15.31 8.32
C LYS A 75 -15.46 -13.85 8.74
N SER A 76 -14.27 -13.47 9.13
CA SER A 76 -13.97 -12.11 9.62
C SER A 76 -12.49 -11.83 9.50
N GLY A 77 -12.15 -10.67 8.98
CA GLY A 77 -10.78 -10.17 8.90
C GLY A 77 -10.64 -9.01 7.94
N ALA A 78 -9.50 -8.31 8.04
CA ALA A 78 -9.18 -7.20 7.15
C ALA A 78 -7.72 -7.22 6.72
N ILE A 79 -7.46 -7.03 5.44
CA ILE A 79 -6.13 -6.87 4.86
C ILE A 79 -6.04 -5.49 4.22
N VAL A 80 -5.10 -4.66 4.70
CA VAL A 80 -4.85 -3.32 4.18
C VAL A 80 -3.45 -3.27 3.56
N ASN A 81 -3.39 -3.04 2.27
CA ASN A 81 -2.13 -2.89 1.54
C ASN A 81 -1.78 -1.40 1.37
N ILE A 82 -0.53 -1.03 1.67
CA ILE A 82 -0.06 0.34 1.49
C ILE A 82 0.63 0.46 0.12
N SER A 83 -0.01 1.20 -0.79
CA SER A 83 0.49 1.48 -2.13
C SER A 83 1.19 2.86 -2.21
N SER A 84 1.26 3.41 -3.40
CA SER A 84 1.89 4.69 -3.70
C SER A 84 1.33 5.25 -5.01
N SER A 85 1.30 6.56 -5.15
CA SER A 85 1.01 7.22 -6.44
C SER A 85 1.99 6.81 -7.55
N ALA A 86 3.14 6.22 -7.22
CA ALA A 86 4.04 5.61 -8.19
C ALA A 86 3.38 4.49 -9.01
N ALA A 87 2.35 3.82 -8.48
CA ALA A 87 1.59 2.78 -9.17
C ALA A 87 0.89 3.29 -10.45
N ILE A 88 0.53 4.57 -10.51
CA ILE A 88 -0.17 5.20 -11.63
C ILE A 88 0.73 6.14 -12.46
N GLY A 89 1.89 6.50 -11.95
CA GLY A 89 2.84 7.35 -12.65
C GLY A 89 3.70 6.56 -13.65
N PRO A 90 4.09 7.16 -14.76
CA PRO A 90 3.83 8.53 -15.23
C PRO A 90 2.48 8.73 -15.94
N GLY A 91 1.55 7.77 -15.86
CA GLY A 91 0.28 7.76 -16.59
C GLY A 91 0.40 7.15 -17.99
N ARG A 92 -0.58 7.43 -18.86
CA ARG A 92 -0.59 6.91 -20.23
C ARG A 92 0.11 7.86 -21.18
N GLY A 93 0.99 7.32 -22.03
CA GLY A 93 1.64 8.09 -23.10
C GLY A 93 0.68 8.56 -24.20
N PRO A 94 1.20 9.31 -25.20
CA PRO A 94 2.63 9.61 -25.42
C PRO A 94 3.19 10.65 -24.46
N TYR A 95 4.48 10.51 -24.11
CA TYR A 95 5.14 11.40 -23.14
C TYR A 95 5.95 12.49 -23.87
N ALA A 96 5.71 13.75 -23.53
CA ALA A 96 6.49 14.89 -23.98
C ALA A 96 6.88 15.74 -22.78
N GLY A 97 8.18 15.81 -22.45
CA GLY A 97 8.73 16.76 -21.48
C GLY A 97 8.59 16.41 -19.98
N THR A 98 7.80 15.42 -19.59
CA THR A 98 7.58 15.05 -18.17
C THR A 98 8.44 13.88 -17.68
N ALA A 99 9.24 13.27 -18.55
CA ALA A 99 9.97 12.03 -18.28
C ALA A 99 10.96 12.11 -17.10
N LEU A 100 11.47 13.29 -16.77
CA LEU A 100 12.44 13.47 -15.68
C LEU A 100 11.83 13.33 -14.28
N LEU A 101 10.54 13.64 -14.10
CA LEU A 101 9.88 13.60 -12.80
C LEU A 101 9.74 12.17 -12.24
N TYR A 102 9.71 11.17 -13.13
CA TYR A 102 9.51 9.76 -12.76
C TYR A 102 10.79 8.92 -12.91
N ARG A 103 11.94 9.56 -13.15
CA ARG A 103 13.19 8.85 -13.35
C ARG A 103 13.56 8.01 -12.13
N GLY A 104 13.70 6.70 -12.34
CA GLY A 104 14.04 5.73 -11.30
C GLY A 104 12.86 5.16 -10.53
N SER A 105 11.63 5.65 -10.72
CA SER A 105 10.45 5.12 -10.03
C SER A 105 9.82 3.90 -10.72
N THR A 106 10.25 3.53 -11.93
CA THR A 106 9.61 2.51 -12.76
C THR A 106 9.50 1.16 -12.04
N CYS A 107 10.57 0.70 -11.40
CA CYS A 107 10.58 -0.60 -10.71
C CYS A 107 9.61 -0.57 -9.52
N TYR A 108 9.72 0.42 -8.67
CA TYR A 108 8.83 0.60 -7.52
C TYR A 108 7.37 0.79 -7.94
N GLY A 109 7.13 1.55 -8.99
CA GLY A 109 5.79 1.76 -9.55
C GLY A 109 5.17 0.45 -10.05
N ALA A 110 5.94 -0.40 -10.74
CA ALA A 110 5.48 -1.71 -11.19
C ALA A 110 5.09 -2.62 -10.01
N GLU A 111 5.89 -2.63 -8.94
CA GLU A 111 5.60 -3.42 -7.72
C GLU A 111 4.30 -2.93 -7.03
N LYS A 112 4.12 -1.62 -6.92
CA LYS A 112 2.91 -1.04 -6.31
C LYS A 112 1.67 -1.21 -7.19
N ALA A 113 1.79 -1.12 -8.52
CA ALA A 113 0.70 -1.45 -9.44
C ALA A 113 0.29 -2.93 -9.34
N ALA A 114 1.27 -3.84 -9.24
CA ALA A 114 1.01 -5.26 -9.01
C ALA A 114 0.28 -5.50 -7.67
N LEU A 115 0.68 -4.79 -6.60
CA LEU A 115 0.02 -4.86 -5.29
C LEU A 115 -1.43 -4.36 -5.33
N GLU A 116 -1.71 -3.29 -6.05
CA GLU A 116 -3.07 -2.78 -6.27
C GLU A 116 -3.93 -3.81 -7.01
N ARG A 117 -3.38 -4.43 -8.07
CA ARG A 117 -4.09 -5.46 -8.82
C ARG A 117 -4.32 -6.74 -7.99
N LEU A 118 -3.34 -7.15 -7.19
CA LEU A 118 -3.48 -8.25 -6.23
C LEU A 118 -4.62 -7.97 -5.24
N THR A 119 -4.66 -6.76 -4.68
CA THR A 119 -5.71 -6.32 -3.75
C THR A 119 -7.10 -6.55 -4.31
N GLN A 120 -7.36 -6.11 -5.54
CA GLN A 120 -8.66 -6.27 -6.19
C GLN A 120 -9.03 -7.73 -6.45
N GLY A 121 -8.06 -8.52 -6.94
CA GLY A 121 -8.27 -9.94 -7.18
C GLY A 121 -8.58 -10.70 -5.89
N LEU A 122 -7.76 -10.49 -4.88
CA LEU A 122 -7.93 -11.14 -3.58
C LEU A 122 -9.24 -10.74 -2.89
N ALA A 123 -9.63 -9.45 -2.98
CA ALA A 123 -10.89 -8.97 -2.44
C ALA A 123 -12.10 -9.72 -3.01
N ALA A 124 -12.08 -9.97 -4.33
CA ALA A 124 -13.15 -10.74 -4.99
C ALA A 124 -13.14 -12.22 -4.56
N GLU A 125 -11.96 -12.83 -4.41
CA GLU A 125 -11.82 -14.24 -4.02
C GLU A 125 -12.30 -14.51 -2.59
N VAL A 126 -12.11 -13.55 -1.66
CA VAL A 126 -12.39 -13.77 -0.23
C VAL A 126 -13.67 -13.07 0.27
N PHE A 127 -14.43 -12.45 -0.63
CA PHE A 127 -15.65 -11.73 -0.27
C PHE A 127 -16.67 -12.59 0.47
N GLU A 128 -16.96 -13.78 -0.03
CA GLU A 128 -17.90 -14.73 0.58
C GLU A 128 -17.44 -15.26 1.95
N TYR A 129 -16.16 -15.12 2.26
CA TYR A 129 -15.60 -15.46 3.57
C TYR A 129 -15.61 -14.28 4.55
N GLY A 130 -16.26 -13.17 4.21
CA GLY A 130 -16.37 -12.02 5.11
C GLY A 130 -15.04 -11.33 5.40
N VAL A 131 -14.05 -11.45 4.52
CA VAL A 131 -12.73 -10.82 4.66
C VAL A 131 -12.63 -9.62 3.73
N SER A 132 -12.32 -8.45 4.27
CA SER A 132 -12.07 -7.25 3.48
C SER A 132 -10.61 -7.17 3.04
N VAL A 133 -10.39 -6.76 1.79
CA VAL A 133 -9.06 -6.48 1.26
C VAL A 133 -9.10 -5.14 0.54
N ALA A 134 -8.31 -4.18 1.00
CA ALA A 134 -8.26 -2.84 0.41
C ALA A 134 -6.83 -2.33 0.30
N CYS A 135 -6.63 -1.34 -0.56
CA CYS A 135 -5.35 -0.71 -0.80
C CYS A 135 -5.48 0.80 -0.66
N VAL A 136 -4.49 1.43 -0.02
CA VAL A 136 -4.44 2.88 0.16
C VAL A 136 -3.07 3.44 -0.16
N SER A 137 -3.08 4.53 -0.94
CA SER A 137 -1.91 5.36 -1.23
C SER A 137 -2.02 6.69 -0.49
N PRO A 138 -0.92 7.34 -0.16
CA PRO A 138 -0.98 8.70 0.38
C PRO A 138 -1.46 9.69 -0.70
N SER A 139 -2.33 10.63 -0.33
CA SER A 139 -2.78 11.72 -1.21
C SER A 139 -1.68 12.75 -1.46
N LEU A 140 -0.79 12.96 -0.49
CA LEU A 140 0.43 13.76 -0.59
C LEU A 140 1.61 12.94 -0.05
N VAL A 141 2.84 13.33 -0.38
CA VAL A 141 4.02 12.63 0.15
C VAL A 141 4.01 12.67 1.67
N VAL A 142 4.18 11.52 2.32
CA VAL A 142 4.26 11.44 3.79
C VAL A 142 5.70 11.71 4.22
N PRO A 143 5.96 12.75 5.02
CA PRO A 143 7.29 13.02 5.56
C PRO A 143 7.71 11.92 6.54
N THR A 144 8.70 11.13 6.15
CA THR A 144 9.33 10.06 6.94
C THR A 144 10.84 10.10 6.74
N ALA A 145 11.59 9.38 7.56
CA ALA A 145 13.04 9.27 7.37
C ALA A 145 13.39 8.76 5.95
N GLY A 146 12.60 7.83 5.41
CA GLY A 146 12.79 7.30 4.05
C GLY A 146 12.55 8.36 2.97
N THR A 147 11.45 9.11 3.05
CA THR A 147 11.13 10.16 2.05
C THR A 147 12.08 11.35 2.12
N VAL A 148 12.59 11.68 3.31
CA VAL A 148 13.69 12.66 3.48
C VAL A 148 14.99 12.15 2.85
N HIS A 149 15.37 10.88 3.12
CA HIS A 149 16.55 10.25 2.52
C HIS A 149 16.53 10.30 1.00
N HIS A 150 15.38 10.02 0.40
CA HIS A 150 15.18 10.07 -1.05
C HIS A 150 14.90 11.48 -1.60
N LYS A 151 14.95 12.51 -0.76
CA LYS A 151 14.71 13.92 -1.13
C LYS A 151 13.35 14.17 -1.78
N LEU A 152 12.35 13.38 -1.41
CA LEU A 152 10.96 13.58 -1.84
C LEU A 152 10.28 14.70 -1.04
N VAL A 153 10.77 14.94 0.17
CA VAL A 153 10.40 16.05 1.06
C VAL A 153 11.67 16.71 1.61
N SER A 154 11.57 17.95 2.05
CA SER A 154 12.71 18.73 2.58
C SER A 154 13.05 18.36 4.03
N GLY A 155 12.10 17.80 4.78
CA GLY A 155 12.24 17.42 6.18
C GLY A 155 10.97 16.76 6.69
N LEU A 156 10.98 16.35 7.96
CA LEU A 156 9.82 15.70 8.60
C LEU A 156 8.62 16.65 8.76
N ASP A 157 8.87 17.97 8.73
CA ASP A 157 7.84 19.01 8.85
C ASP A 157 7.54 19.70 7.51
N ASP A 158 7.83 19.05 6.38
CA ASP A 158 7.57 19.64 5.05
C ASP A 158 6.08 19.93 4.87
N PRO A 159 5.66 21.22 4.73
CA PRO A 159 4.24 21.58 4.66
C PRO A 159 3.53 21.11 3.37
N ARG A 160 4.28 20.65 2.37
CA ARG A 160 3.74 20.08 1.14
C ARG A 160 3.33 18.61 1.29
N GLY A 161 3.73 18.00 2.40
CA GLY A 161 3.39 16.61 2.72
C GLY A 161 2.07 16.47 3.48
N GLU A 162 1.67 15.24 3.73
CA GLU A 162 0.61 14.92 4.68
C GLU A 162 1.18 14.22 5.92
N PRO A 163 0.65 14.51 7.12
CA PRO A 163 1.14 13.86 8.33
C PRO A 163 0.86 12.34 8.29
N PRO A 164 1.76 11.50 8.85
CA PRO A 164 1.59 10.04 8.90
C PRO A 164 0.26 9.60 9.54
N SER A 165 -0.31 10.44 10.40
CA SER A 165 -1.60 10.18 11.06
C SER A 165 -2.77 10.06 10.08
N LEU A 166 -2.73 10.71 8.90
CA LEU A 166 -3.76 10.55 7.88
C LEU A 166 -3.71 9.14 7.26
N MET A 167 -2.51 8.63 6.97
CA MET A 167 -2.35 7.25 6.51
C MET A 167 -2.80 6.24 7.58
N ALA A 168 -2.46 6.48 8.85
CA ALA A 168 -2.90 5.63 9.95
C ALA A 168 -4.42 5.61 10.10
N LYS A 169 -5.08 6.78 10.02
CA LYS A 169 -6.55 6.89 10.04
C LYS A 169 -7.19 6.18 8.84
N ALA A 170 -6.62 6.34 7.64
CA ALA A 170 -7.14 5.67 6.43
C ALA A 170 -7.00 4.14 6.54
N ALA A 171 -5.88 3.64 7.05
CA ALA A 171 -5.70 2.21 7.29
C ALA A 171 -6.68 1.68 8.36
N LEU A 172 -6.91 2.44 9.44
CA LEU A 172 -7.90 2.11 10.47
C LEU A 172 -9.31 2.05 9.87
N LEU A 173 -9.72 3.07 9.10
CA LEU A 173 -11.00 3.09 8.42
C LEU A 173 -11.18 1.85 7.54
N LEU A 174 -10.21 1.53 6.69
CA LEU A 174 -10.24 0.37 5.80
C LEU A 174 -10.21 -0.97 6.54
N ALA A 175 -9.79 -1.01 7.80
CA ALA A 175 -9.80 -2.21 8.62
C ALA A 175 -11.09 -2.37 9.43
N THR A 176 -11.93 -1.31 9.58
CA THR A 176 -13.05 -1.31 10.54
C THR A 176 -14.41 -0.97 9.93
N GLU A 177 -14.45 -0.33 8.77
CA GLU A 177 -15.71 -0.03 8.10
C GLU A 177 -16.34 -1.29 7.47
N PRO A 178 -17.65 -1.30 7.20
CA PRO A 178 -18.34 -2.46 6.64
C PRO A 178 -17.72 -2.96 5.34
N LEU A 179 -17.57 -4.28 5.24
CA LEU A 179 -16.98 -5.02 4.12
C LEU A 179 -17.46 -4.50 2.75
N GLU A 180 -18.77 -4.34 2.60
CA GLU A 180 -19.42 -3.98 1.34
C GLU A 180 -19.05 -2.56 0.87
N LYS A 181 -18.57 -1.72 1.79
CA LYS A 181 -18.18 -0.35 1.49
C LYS A 181 -16.71 -0.19 1.13
N ILE A 182 -15.85 -1.12 1.61
CA ILE A 182 -14.40 -0.91 1.56
C ILE A 182 -13.65 -1.97 0.74
N THR A 183 -14.13 -3.22 0.65
CA THR A 183 -13.38 -4.29 0.00
C THR A 183 -13.20 -4.03 -1.50
N GLY A 184 -12.04 -4.38 -2.04
CA GLY A 184 -11.67 -4.14 -3.43
C GLY A 184 -11.25 -2.71 -3.76
N ARG A 185 -11.34 -1.77 -2.80
CA ARG A 185 -10.94 -0.39 -3.05
C ARG A 185 -9.43 -0.24 -3.21
N VAL A 186 -9.06 0.53 -4.22
CA VAL A 186 -7.76 1.14 -4.40
C VAL A 186 -7.98 2.65 -4.31
N THR A 187 -7.57 3.26 -3.22
CA THR A 187 -7.94 4.62 -2.86
C THR A 187 -6.76 5.43 -2.33
N TYR A 188 -7.02 6.68 -1.96
CA TYR A 188 -6.04 7.57 -1.36
C TYR A 188 -6.45 7.99 0.05
N SER A 189 -5.48 8.29 0.91
CA SER A 189 -5.69 8.58 2.34
C SER A 189 -6.74 9.64 2.58
N GLN A 190 -6.56 10.84 2.02
CA GLN A 190 -7.50 11.93 2.22
C GLN A 190 -8.80 11.76 1.43
N GLN A 191 -8.76 11.05 0.30
CA GLN A 191 -9.95 10.72 -0.47
C GLN A 191 -10.94 9.89 0.35
N ILE A 192 -10.48 8.75 0.88
CA ILE A 192 -11.34 7.84 1.61
C ILE A 192 -11.79 8.44 2.95
N LEU A 193 -10.90 9.15 3.65
CA LEU A 193 -11.24 9.82 4.89
C LEU A 193 -12.32 10.87 4.72
N LYS A 194 -12.27 11.67 3.63
CA LYS A 194 -13.29 12.65 3.31
C LYS A 194 -14.61 11.99 2.91
N GLU A 195 -14.56 10.95 2.09
CA GLU A 195 -15.74 10.19 1.66
C GLU A 195 -16.54 9.67 2.87
N PHE A 196 -15.85 9.21 3.91
CA PHE A 196 -16.46 8.67 5.12
C PHE A 196 -16.66 9.70 6.23
N GLY A 197 -16.36 10.98 5.98
CA GLY A 197 -16.58 12.07 6.95
C GLY A 197 -15.63 12.05 8.15
N TRP A 198 -14.44 11.43 8.02
CA TRP A 198 -13.42 11.41 9.08
C TRP A 198 -12.53 12.66 9.07
N ILE A 199 -12.59 13.44 7.96
CA ILE A 199 -11.96 14.76 7.82
C ILE A 199 -12.86 15.65 6.95
N ASP A 200 -12.85 16.95 7.22
CA ASP A 200 -13.62 17.95 6.47
C ASP A 200 -12.84 18.46 5.26
N ASP A 201 -11.56 18.81 5.47
CA ASP A 201 -10.67 19.32 4.43
C ASP A 201 -9.76 18.22 3.90
N ALA A 202 -9.70 18.08 2.58
CA ALA A 202 -8.85 17.11 1.91
C ALA A 202 -8.27 17.70 0.62
N LYS A 203 -7.04 17.28 0.27
CA LYS A 203 -6.30 17.74 -0.91
C LYS A 203 -5.38 16.65 -1.45
N GLY A 204 -4.86 16.85 -2.65
CA GLY A 204 -3.88 15.96 -3.27
C GLY A 204 -4.52 14.90 -4.16
N VAL A 205 -3.75 13.85 -4.44
CA VAL A 205 -4.15 12.78 -5.36
C VAL A 205 -5.43 12.09 -4.87
N GLY A 206 -6.36 11.86 -5.78
CA GLY A 206 -7.68 11.29 -5.49
C GLY A 206 -8.72 12.29 -5.00
N VAL A 207 -8.32 13.53 -4.65
CA VAL A 207 -9.19 14.61 -4.17
C VAL A 207 -9.25 15.75 -5.17
N ASP A 208 -8.09 16.26 -5.59
CA ASP A 208 -8.00 17.38 -6.50
C ASP A 208 -8.42 16.97 -7.92
N PRO A 209 -9.30 17.73 -8.60
CA PRO A 209 -9.77 17.36 -9.94
C PRO A 209 -8.66 17.18 -10.98
N ALA A 210 -7.54 17.90 -10.83
CA ALA A 210 -6.36 17.77 -11.68
C ALA A 210 -5.53 16.51 -11.38
N MET A 211 -5.76 15.85 -10.25
CA MET A 211 -5.06 14.66 -9.79
C MET A 211 -6.05 13.55 -9.39
N PRO A 212 -6.81 12.98 -10.33
CA PRO A 212 -7.94 12.09 -10.02
C PRO A 212 -7.52 10.73 -9.42
N GLY A 213 -6.23 10.44 -9.36
CA GLY A 213 -5.74 9.18 -8.83
C GLY A 213 -5.84 8.00 -9.80
N THR A 214 -5.89 6.79 -9.26
CA THR A 214 -5.95 5.56 -10.06
C THR A 214 -7.30 5.39 -10.79
N GLY A 215 -7.24 4.89 -12.02
CA GLY A 215 -8.42 4.47 -12.76
C GLY A 215 -8.97 3.10 -12.33
N TYR A 216 -8.23 2.33 -11.57
CA TYR A 216 -8.65 0.99 -11.13
C TYR A 216 -9.82 1.00 -10.14
N SER A 217 -10.05 2.09 -9.45
CA SER A 217 -11.19 2.25 -8.53
C SER A 217 -12.53 2.56 -9.23
N ARG A 218 -12.55 2.60 -10.55
CA ARG A 218 -13.73 2.96 -11.36
C ARG A 218 -14.32 1.80 -12.15
N ILE A 219 -13.86 0.59 -11.93
CA ILE A 219 -14.37 -0.59 -12.61
C ILE A 219 -15.38 -1.30 -11.72
#